data_4528f912cc8e4272bcd6a054744337b6
#
_entry.id   4528f912cc8e4272bcd6a054744337b6
#
_cell.length_a   1.000
_cell.length_b   1.000
_cell.length_c   1.000
_cell.angle_alpha   90.00
_cell.angle_beta   90.00
_cell.angle_gamma   90.00
#
_symmetry.space_group_name_H-M   'P 1'
#
loop_
_entity.id
_entity.type
_entity.pdbx_description
1 polymer ?
#
loop_
_entity_poly.entity_id
_entity_poly.type
_entity_poly.pdbx_seq_one_letter_code
_entity_poly.pdbx_strand_id
1 'polypeptide(L)'
;MARAGGDRLRRILVQEVALHRDLLALARTRHMLLKQGRFAEAAALTVREAVCIVTLRELETSRSRLRRTATPHRAPARSTRQIASLVRSLAAVERATHQLSHKQVPTDGVQVLTPMSGPVYINLN
;
A
#
# COMPACT_ATOMS: atom_id res chain seq x y z
N MET A 1 -28.74 -16.44 -5.74
CA MET A 1 -28.22 -15.91 -4.49
C MET A 1 -26.71 -16.05 -4.36
N ALA A 2 -26.14 -17.14 -4.80
CA ALA A 2 -24.67 -17.30 -4.86
C ALA A 2 -23.97 -16.26 -5.75
N ARG A 3 -24.67 -15.74 -6.76
CA ARG A 3 -24.14 -14.71 -7.67
C ARG A 3 -23.89 -13.37 -6.97
N ALA A 4 -24.76 -12.97 -6.04
CA ALA A 4 -24.62 -11.69 -5.37
C ALA A 4 -23.35 -11.62 -4.50
N GLY A 5 -23.01 -12.71 -3.81
CA GLY A 5 -21.79 -12.81 -3.02
C GLY A 5 -20.54 -12.84 -3.89
N GLY A 6 -20.60 -13.58 -5.02
CA GLY A 6 -19.50 -13.64 -5.97
C GLY A 6 -19.22 -12.32 -6.66
N ASP A 7 -20.28 -11.60 -7.06
CA ASP A 7 -20.14 -10.29 -7.69
C ASP A 7 -19.60 -9.25 -6.71
N ARG A 8 -20.04 -9.32 -5.45
CA ARG A 8 -19.57 -8.44 -4.41
C ARG A 8 -18.09 -8.67 -4.12
N LEU A 9 -17.68 -9.93 -4.04
CA LEU A 9 -16.29 -10.30 -3.87
C LEU A 9 -15.41 -9.79 -5.03
N ARG A 10 -15.88 -9.95 -6.26
CA ARG A 10 -15.18 -9.42 -7.44
C ARG A 10 -15.00 -7.92 -7.37
N ARG A 11 -16.04 -7.18 -7.01
CA ARG A 11 -15.98 -5.73 -6.88
C ARG A 11 -14.96 -5.30 -5.84
N ILE A 12 -14.92 -5.99 -4.70
CA ILE A 12 -13.93 -5.72 -3.66
C ILE A 12 -12.52 -5.97 -4.19
N LEU A 13 -12.30 -7.09 -4.87
CA LEU A 13 -10.98 -7.41 -5.42
C LEU A 13 -10.53 -6.41 -6.48
N VAL A 14 -11.44 -5.95 -7.35
CA VAL A 14 -11.14 -4.93 -8.35
C VAL A 14 -10.74 -3.63 -7.66
N GLN A 15 -11.45 -3.23 -6.61
CA GLN A 15 -11.11 -2.05 -5.82
C GLN A 15 -9.77 -2.20 -5.12
N GLU A 16 -9.48 -3.38 -4.55
CA GLU A 16 -8.18 -3.65 -3.92
C GLU A 16 -7.04 -3.53 -4.93
N VAL A 17 -7.20 -4.08 -6.13
CA VAL A 17 -6.20 -3.95 -7.19
C VAL A 17 -5.97 -2.49 -7.56
N ALA A 18 -7.05 -1.72 -7.75
CA ALA A 18 -6.95 -0.30 -8.10
C ALA A 18 -6.23 0.50 -7.01
N LEU A 19 -6.55 0.26 -5.74
CA LEU A 19 -5.92 0.94 -4.62
C LEU A 19 -4.45 0.57 -4.47
N HIS A 20 -4.09 -0.69 -4.70
CA HIS A 20 -2.68 -1.10 -4.69
C HIS A 20 -1.90 -0.42 -5.81
N ARG A 21 -2.50 -0.24 -6.99
CA ARG A 21 -1.89 0.49 -8.09
C ARG A 21 -1.68 1.96 -7.74
N ASP A 22 -2.69 2.58 -7.14
CA ASP A 22 -2.62 3.99 -6.70
C ASP A 22 -1.53 4.15 -5.65
N LEU A 23 -1.49 3.25 -4.67
CA LEU A 23 -0.49 3.27 -3.61
C LEU A 23 0.93 3.12 -4.18
N LEU A 24 1.11 2.21 -5.14
CA LEU A 24 2.39 2.03 -5.81
C LEU A 24 2.81 3.29 -6.57
N ALA A 25 1.88 3.91 -7.30
CA ALA A 25 2.14 5.15 -8.03
C ALA A 25 2.55 6.28 -7.09
N LEU A 26 1.83 6.43 -5.96
CA LEU A 26 2.17 7.42 -4.93
C LEU A 26 3.56 7.17 -4.34
N ALA A 27 3.88 5.92 -4.04
CA ALA A 27 5.18 5.55 -3.49
C ALA A 27 6.32 5.85 -4.46
N ARG A 28 6.13 5.55 -5.74
CA ARG A 28 7.12 5.86 -6.78
C ARG A 28 7.33 7.37 -6.93
N THR A 29 6.26 8.13 -6.93
CA THR A 29 6.34 9.60 -7.00
C THR A 29 7.04 10.16 -5.78
N ARG A 30 6.71 9.66 -4.59
CA ARG A 30 7.37 10.07 -3.35
C ARG A 30 8.86 9.78 -3.39
N HIS A 31 9.24 8.61 -3.88
CA HIS A 31 10.65 8.24 -4.04
C HIS A 31 11.39 9.23 -4.96
N MET A 32 10.78 9.57 -6.09
CA MET A 32 11.35 10.56 -7.03
C MET A 32 11.52 11.92 -6.39
N LEU A 33 10.52 12.38 -5.65
CA LEU A 33 10.56 13.68 -4.97
C LEU A 33 11.66 13.72 -3.93
N LEU A 34 11.84 12.65 -3.17
CA LEU A 34 12.92 12.54 -2.19
C LEU A 34 14.28 12.60 -2.86
N LYS A 35 14.46 11.94 -4.01
CA LYS A 35 15.70 12.00 -4.78
C LYS A 35 16.01 13.42 -5.24
N GLN A 36 14.99 14.21 -5.53
CA GLN A 36 15.10 15.60 -5.96
C GLN A 36 15.22 16.57 -4.80
N GLY A 37 15.17 16.10 -3.56
CA GLY A 37 15.21 16.96 -2.38
C GLY A 37 13.93 17.73 -2.12
N ARG A 38 12.83 17.34 -2.75
CA ARG A 38 11.51 17.98 -2.61
C ARG A 38 10.73 17.36 -1.46
N PHE A 39 11.21 17.59 -0.24
CA PHE A 39 10.74 16.89 0.95
C PHE A 39 9.32 17.24 1.35
N ALA A 40 8.94 18.51 1.22
CA ALA A 40 7.58 18.95 1.57
C ALA A 40 6.52 18.28 0.68
N GLU A 41 6.79 18.20 -0.61
CA GLU A 41 5.91 17.56 -1.57
C GLU A 41 5.82 16.03 -1.32
N ALA A 42 6.96 15.42 -1.01
CA ALA A 42 7.01 14.01 -0.66
C ALA A 42 6.18 13.72 0.60
N ALA A 43 6.29 14.57 1.62
CA ALA A 43 5.51 14.44 2.85
C ALA A 43 4.01 14.53 2.60
N ALA A 44 3.58 15.40 1.69
CA ALA A 44 2.16 15.51 1.32
C ALA A 44 1.61 14.21 0.74
N LEU A 45 2.42 13.47 -0.02
CA LEU A 45 2.01 12.18 -0.58
C LEU A 45 1.82 11.10 0.49
N THR A 46 2.52 11.20 1.60
CA THR A 46 2.39 10.25 2.72
C THR A 46 0.96 10.21 3.26
N VAL A 47 0.30 11.37 3.33
CA VAL A 47 -1.09 11.47 3.76
C VAL A 47 -2.01 10.72 2.78
N ARG A 48 -1.78 10.90 1.49
CA ARG A 48 -2.57 10.21 0.46
C ARG A 48 -2.35 8.70 0.49
N GLU A 49 -1.12 8.27 0.71
CA GLU A 49 -0.81 6.85 0.92
C GLU A 49 -1.56 6.28 2.12
N ALA A 50 -1.60 7.01 3.22
CA ALA A 50 -2.31 6.59 4.44
C ALA A 50 -3.80 6.38 4.18
N VAL A 51 -4.43 7.26 3.40
CA VAL A 51 -5.85 7.12 3.02
C VAL A 51 -6.06 5.84 2.20
N CYS A 52 -5.19 5.56 1.24
CA CYS A 52 -5.26 4.32 0.46
C CYS A 52 -5.18 3.09 1.35
N ILE A 53 -4.27 3.11 2.32
CA ILE A 53 -4.04 2.00 3.23
C ILE A 53 -5.26 1.74 4.12
N VAL A 54 -5.85 2.78 4.67
CA VAL A 54 -7.07 2.65 5.48
C VAL A 54 -8.20 2.03 4.66
N THR A 55 -8.39 2.51 3.45
CA THR A 55 -9.41 1.98 2.55
C THR A 55 -9.15 0.50 2.20
N LEU A 56 -7.90 0.14 1.94
CA LEU A 56 -7.52 -1.25 1.70
C LEU A 56 -7.85 -2.16 2.88
N ARG A 57 -7.59 -1.71 4.10
CA ARG A 57 -7.92 -2.47 5.31
C ARG A 57 -9.42 -2.69 5.46
N GLU A 58 -10.21 -1.68 5.15
CA GLU A 58 -11.67 -1.80 5.16
C GLU A 58 -12.15 -2.83 4.14
N LEU A 59 -11.57 -2.82 2.93
CA LEU A 59 -11.89 -3.79 1.89
C LEU A 59 -11.47 -5.21 2.29
N GLU A 60 -10.30 -5.37 2.90
CA GLU A 60 -9.84 -6.67 3.41
C GLU A 60 -10.78 -7.22 4.47
N THR A 61 -11.26 -6.37 5.37
CA THR A 61 -12.22 -6.75 6.39
C THR A 61 -13.53 -7.22 5.75
N SER A 62 -14.03 -6.48 4.77
CA SER A 62 -15.25 -6.84 4.03
C SER A 62 -15.07 -8.16 3.28
N ARG A 63 -13.91 -8.35 2.66
CA ARG A 63 -13.58 -9.59 1.95
C ARG A 63 -13.55 -10.78 2.90
N SER A 64 -12.94 -10.62 4.07
CA SER A 64 -12.88 -11.66 5.09
C SER A 64 -14.26 -12.05 5.61
N ARG A 65 -15.14 -11.06 5.79
CA ARG A 65 -16.54 -11.33 6.19
C ARG A 65 -17.28 -12.12 5.13
N LEU A 66 -17.12 -11.78 3.88
CA LEU A 66 -17.75 -12.50 2.77
C LEU A 66 -17.28 -13.95 2.70
N ARG A 67 -16.00 -14.19 2.94
CA ARG A 67 -15.45 -15.56 2.96
C ARG A 67 -16.03 -16.39 4.10
N ARG A 68 -16.33 -15.79 5.24
CA ARG A 68 -16.88 -16.50 6.40
C ARG A 68 -18.37 -16.83 6.24
N THR A 69 -19.10 -15.98 5.52
CA THR A 69 -20.55 -16.10 5.38
C THR A 69 -21.00 -16.78 4.10
N ALA A 70 -20.15 -16.84 3.10
CA ALA A 70 -20.47 -17.42 1.81
C ALA A 70 -19.87 -18.82 1.68
N THR A 71 -20.55 -19.67 0.89
CA THR A 71 -19.96 -20.90 0.38
C THR A 71 -18.60 -20.59 -0.25
N PRO A 72 -17.63 -21.52 -0.21
CA PRO A 72 -16.28 -21.25 -0.65
C PRO A 72 -16.26 -20.84 -2.13
N HIS A 73 -16.20 -19.53 -2.37
CA HIS A 73 -15.91 -19.00 -3.67
C HIS A 73 -14.41 -18.80 -3.76
N ARG A 74 -13.81 -19.44 -4.73
CA ARG A 74 -12.41 -19.16 -5.03
C ARG A 74 -12.30 -17.72 -5.51
N ALA A 75 -11.46 -16.94 -4.84
CA ALA A 75 -11.08 -15.64 -5.36
C ALA A 75 -10.53 -15.82 -6.77
N PRO A 76 -10.84 -14.91 -7.72
CA PRO A 76 -10.25 -14.98 -9.03
C PRO A 76 -8.72 -14.99 -8.92
N ALA A 77 -8.11 -16.07 -9.38
CA ALA A 77 -6.66 -16.27 -9.27
C ALA A 77 -5.87 -15.10 -9.89
N ARG A 78 -6.44 -14.51 -10.94
CA ARG A 78 -5.83 -13.37 -11.62
C ARG A 78 -5.72 -12.15 -10.70
N SER A 79 -6.81 -11.79 -10.00
CA SER A 79 -6.81 -10.65 -9.08
C SER A 79 -5.86 -10.87 -7.91
N THR A 80 -5.84 -12.06 -7.35
CA THR A 80 -4.93 -12.42 -6.26
C THR A 80 -3.48 -12.31 -6.70
N ARG A 81 -3.14 -12.77 -7.90
CA ARG A 81 -1.79 -12.66 -8.45
C ARG A 81 -1.41 -11.21 -8.72
N GLN A 82 -2.34 -10.39 -9.23
CA GLN A 82 -2.11 -8.97 -9.44
C GLN A 82 -1.80 -8.26 -8.13
N ILE A 83 -2.59 -8.52 -7.09
CA ILE A 83 -2.38 -7.92 -5.77
C ILE A 83 -1.01 -8.33 -5.23
N ALA A 84 -0.66 -9.61 -5.30
CA ALA A 84 0.64 -10.09 -4.83
C ALA A 84 1.80 -9.42 -5.57
N SER A 85 1.68 -9.26 -6.89
CA SER A 85 2.68 -8.58 -7.70
C SER A 85 2.83 -7.11 -7.30
N LEU A 86 1.71 -6.41 -7.10
CA LEU A 86 1.71 -5.00 -6.71
C LEU A 86 2.29 -4.81 -5.31
N VAL A 87 1.98 -5.71 -4.38
CA VAL A 87 2.54 -5.68 -3.03
C VAL A 87 4.06 -5.85 -3.07
N ARG A 88 4.57 -6.78 -3.88
CA ARG A 88 6.02 -6.97 -4.05
C ARG A 88 6.68 -5.72 -4.65
N SER A 89 6.06 -5.12 -5.66
CA SER A 89 6.56 -3.89 -6.28
C SER A 89 6.59 -2.74 -5.29
N LEU A 90 5.53 -2.60 -4.49
CA LEU A 90 5.47 -1.58 -3.45
C LEU A 90 6.57 -1.78 -2.42
N ALA A 91 6.77 -3.01 -1.96
CA ALA A 91 7.82 -3.33 -1.00
C ALA A 91 9.21 -2.98 -1.54
N ALA A 92 9.46 -3.23 -2.83
CA ALA A 92 10.72 -2.87 -3.46
C ALA A 92 10.93 -1.35 -3.49
N VAL A 93 9.90 -0.59 -3.83
CA VAL A 93 9.95 0.88 -3.84
C VAL A 93 10.19 1.42 -2.44
N GLU A 94 9.50 0.87 -1.44
CA GLU A 94 9.65 1.29 -0.04
C GLU A 94 11.06 1.01 0.48
N ARG A 95 11.64 -0.14 0.14
CA ARG A 95 13.03 -0.44 0.49
C ARG A 95 14.00 0.54 -0.15
N ALA A 96 13.81 0.87 -1.43
CA ALA A 96 14.65 1.83 -2.13
C ALA A 96 14.53 3.22 -1.51
N THR A 97 13.33 3.64 -1.14
CA THR A 97 13.08 4.91 -0.47
C THR A 97 13.74 4.95 0.90
N HIS A 98 13.65 3.88 1.66
CA HIS A 98 14.29 3.77 2.97
C HIS A 98 15.81 3.88 2.88
N GLN A 99 16.42 3.20 1.91
CA GLN A 99 17.86 3.30 1.66
C GLN A 99 18.26 4.72 1.26
N LEU A 100 17.44 5.39 0.46
CA LEU A 100 17.68 6.76 0.04
C LEU A 100 17.67 7.72 1.24
N SER A 101 16.70 7.54 2.15
CA SER A 101 16.61 8.34 3.37
C SER A 101 17.84 8.16 4.25
N HIS A 102 18.35 6.96 4.37
CA HIS A 102 19.56 6.68 5.15
C HIS A 102 20.81 7.32 4.54
N LYS A 103 20.92 7.33 3.22
CA LYS A 103 22.07 7.92 2.55
C LYS A 103 22.07 9.45 2.57
N GLN A 104 20.90 10.07 2.63
CA GLN A 104 20.76 11.53 2.60
C GLN A 104 20.74 12.16 3.97
N VAL A 105 20.57 11.39 5.03
CA VAL A 105 20.57 11.89 6.40
C VAL A 105 22.00 12.13 6.82
N PRO A 106 22.41 13.40 7.10
CA PRO A 106 23.73 13.67 7.68
C PRO A 106 23.82 12.99 9.04
N THR A 107 25.00 12.58 9.40
CA THR A 107 25.25 11.90 10.69
C THR A 107 25.00 12.81 11.90
N ASP A 108 24.75 14.09 11.69
CA ASP A 108 24.63 15.08 12.76
C ASP A 108 23.17 15.45 13.03
N GLY A 109 22.59 14.93 14.09
CA GLY A 109 21.35 15.45 14.66
C GLY A 109 20.04 15.13 13.94
N VAL A 110 20.09 14.81 12.67
CA VAL A 110 18.88 14.48 11.90
C VAL A 110 18.41 13.06 12.16
N GLN A 111 19.21 12.27 12.80
CA GLN A 111 18.91 10.88 13.16
C GLN A 111 17.66 10.74 14.02
N VAL A 112 17.33 11.78 14.77
CA VAL A 112 16.15 11.78 15.65
C VAL A 112 14.85 11.73 14.87
N LEU A 113 14.83 12.22 13.63
CA LEU A 113 13.64 12.27 12.81
C LEU A 113 13.39 10.99 12.03
N THR A 114 14.42 10.21 11.81
CA THR A 114 14.36 8.99 10.99
C THR A 114 13.48 7.90 11.57
N PRO A 115 13.48 7.61 12.90
CA PRO A 115 12.63 6.57 13.45
C PRO A 115 11.15 6.85 13.40
N MET A 116 10.75 8.09 13.21
CA MET A 116 9.33 8.46 13.22
C MET A 116 8.63 8.19 11.90
N SER A 117 9.34 8.10 10.81
CA SER A 117 8.73 7.82 9.51
C SER A 117 8.72 6.34 9.14
N GLY A 118 9.60 5.53 9.73
CA GLY A 118 9.70 4.11 9.44
C GLY A 118 8.55 3.24 9.95
N PRO A 119 8.05 3.42 11.20
CA PRO A 119 7.05 2.51 11.77
C PRO A 119 5.71 2.49 11.06
N VAL A 120 5.37 3.55 10.35
CA VAL A 120 4.09 3.66 9.66
C VAL A 120 3.92 2.57 8.60
N TYR A 121 4.99 2.21 7.92
CA TYR A 121 4.93 1.20 6.87
C TYR A 121 5.02 -0.23 7.39
N ILE A 122 5.73 -0.42 8.50
CA ILE A 122 5.92 -1.73 9.12
C ILE A 122 4.61 -2.26 9.71
N ASN A 123 3.79 -1.38 10.26
CA ASN A 123 2.53 -1.75 10.89
C ASN A 123 1.43 -2.14 9.91
N LEU A 124 1.70 -2.05 8.62
CA LEU A 124 0.73 -2.33 7.57
C LEU A 124 0.82 -3.74 7.01
N ASN A 125 1.78 -4.48 7.44
CA ASN A 125 1.95 -5.88 7.05
C ASN A 125 1.12 -6.81 7.98
#